data_3463a154ecdcd4cd82c56bffca51718f
#
_entry.id   3463a154ecdcd4cd82c56bffca51718f
#
_cell.length_a   1.000
_cell.length_b   1.000
_cell.length_c   1.000
_cell.angle_alpha   90.00
_cell.angle_beta   90.00
_cell.angle_gamma   90.00
#
_symmetry.space_group_name_H-M   'P 1'
#
loop_
_entity.id
_entity.type
_entity.pdbx_description
1 polymer ?
#
loop_
_entity_poly.entity_id
_entity_poly.type
_entity_poly.pdbx_seq_one_letter_code
_entity_poly.pdbx_strand_id
1 'polypeptide(L)'
;MSNEKNLPYAVVCGGVNIDIGAHSFAPLRAKDSNPGKVELSLGGVGRNIAHNMRLLGVPTYLLTAVGGDSRASQVEESCKELGIDLSHALRVPDGRTSTYVFVGDSDGDMAVAVADMEICEKLTPDYFASQKELLDGAAAVVAVSYTHLRAHETDQYL
;
A
#
# COMPACT_ATOMS: atom_id res chain seq x y z
N MET A 1 -18.71 28.87 -10.79
CA MET A 1 -17.38 28.19 -10.78
C MET A 1 -16.98 28.14 -9.32
N SER A 2 -17.27 27.03 -8.69
CA SER A 2 -17.14 26.80 -7.25
C SER A 2 -15.67 26.67 -6.84
N ASN A 3 -15.38 27.28 -5.72
CA ASN A 3 -14.09 27.46 -5.07
C ASN A 3 -13.53 26.12 -4.54
N GLU A 4 -13.17 25.17 -5.43
CA GLU A 4 -12.56 23.89 -5.04
C GLU A 4 -11.10 24.01 -4.59
N LYS A 5 -10.50 25.19 -4.71
CA LYS A 5 -9.05 25.41 -4.47
C LYS A 5 -8.65 25.58 -3.00
N ASN A 6 -9.58 25.47 -2.02
CA ASN A 6 -9.25 25.74 -0.62
C ASN A 6 -9.89 24.79 0.41
N LEU A 7 -10.27 23.58 0.02
CA LEU A 7 -10.67 22.59 1.02
C LEU A 7 -9.44 22.07 1.75
N PRO A 8 -9.52 21.97 3.10
CA PRO A 8 -8.44 21.33 3.85
C PRO A 8 -8.25 19.89 3.36
N TYR A 9 -7.00 19.48 3.18
CA TYR A 9 -6.67 18.15 2.70
C TYR A 9 -5.79 17.41 3.69
N ALA A 10 -5.77 16.09 3.57
CA ALA A 10 -4.86 15.22 4.30
C ALA A 10 -3.77 14.67 3.37
N VAL A 11 -2.59 14.44 3.95
CA VAL A 11 -1.51 13.71 3.31
C VAL A 11 -1.26 12.42 4.06
N VAL A 12 -1.31 11.31 3.36
CA VAL A 12 -0.95 9.99 3.91
C VAL A 12 0.39 9.59 3.33
N CYS A 13 1.37 9.32 4.20
CA CYS A 13 2.69 8.83 3.84
C CYS A 13 2.75 7.32 4.16
N GLY A 14 2.78 6.47 3.14
CA GLY A 14 2.77 5.03 3.39
C GLY A 14 2.69 4.18 2.14
N GLY A 15 2.77 2.87 2.32
CA GLY A 15 2.79 1.92 1.22
C GLY A 15 1.43 1.64 0.61
N VAL A 16 1.50 1.22 -0.63
CA VAL A 16 0.45 0.55 -1.39
C VAL A 16 1.02 -0.74 -1.96
N ASN A 17 0.24 -1.80 -2.00
CA ASN A 17 0.66 -3.06 -2.59
C ASN A 17 -0.50 -3.80 -3.27
N ILE A 18 -0.15 -4.76 -4.11
CA ILE A 18 -1.08 -5.77 -4.60
C ILE A 18 -1.01 -6.97 -3.66
N ASP A 19 -2.15 -7.36 -3.10
CA ASP A 19 -2.29 -8.57 -2.32
C ASP A 19 -2.76 -9.71 -3.25
N ILE A 20 -2.01 -10.81 -3.26
CA ILE A 20 -2.36 -12.04 -3.97
C ILE A 20 -2.59 -13.11 -2.91
N GLY A 21 -3.87 -13.38 -2.63
CA GLY A 21 -4.29 -14.40 -1.69
C GLY A 21 -4.63 -15.69 -2.42
N ALA A 22 -4.02 -16.80 -2.04
CA ALA A 22 -4.33 -18.12 -2.51
C ALA A 22 -4.88 -18.96 -1.36
N HIS A 23 -6.06 -19.55 -1.51
CA HIS A 23 -6.72 -20.36 -0.48
C HIS A 23 -6.96 -21.76 -0.99
N SER A 24 -6.39 -22.76 -0.33
CA SER A 24 -6.59 -24.17 -0.68
C SER A 24 -7.99 -24.65 -0.28
N PHE A 25 -8.60 -25.50 -1.11
CA PHE A 25 -9.89 -26.14 -0.79
C PHE A 25 -9.77 -27.30 0.19
N ALA A 26 -8.57 -27.79 0.47
CA ALA A 26 -8.27 -28.89 1.36
C ALA A 26 -6.98 -28.61 2.15
N PRO A 27 -6.66 -29.37 3.19
CA PRO A 27 -5.40 -29.23 3.90
C PRO A 27 -4.19 -29.22 2.95
N LEU A 28 -3.29 -28.27 3.13
CA LEU A 28 -2.16 -28.06 2.25
C LEU A 28 -1.21 -29.27 2.23
N ARG A 29 -0.81 -29.66 1.04
CA ARG A 29 0.24 -30.64 0.81
C ARG A 29 1.52 -29.92 0.38
N ALA A 30 2.55 -30.03 1.21
CA ALA A 30 3.85 -29.44 0.88
C ALA A 30 4.46 -30.09 -0.37
N LYS A 31 5.10 -29.29 -1.20
CA LYS A 31 5.77 -29.70 -2.46
C LYS A 31 4.83 -30.31 -3.50
N ASP A 32 3.56 -29.97 -3.46
CA ASP A 32 2.54 -30.45 -4.40
C ASP A 32 1.66 -29.28 -4.87
N SER A 33 0.89 -29.50 -5.94
CA SER A 33 -0.14 -28.57 -6.40
C SER A 33 -1.40 -28.74 -5.57
N ASN A 34 -1.83 -27.65 -4.94
CA ASN A 34 -3.03 -27.63 -4.12
C ASN A 34 -4.16 -26.92 -4.89
N PRO A 35 -5.25 -27.61 -5.24
CA PRO A 35 -6.41 -26.96 -5.82
C PRO A 35 -6.99 -25.92 -4.86
N GLY A 36 -7.29 -24.72 -5.40
CA GLY A 36 -7.70 -23.61 -4.56
C GLY A 36 -8.27 -22.45 -5.37
N LYS A 37 -8.52 -21.34 -4.68
CA LYS A 37 -8.93 -20.05 -5.24
C LYS A 37 -7.79 -19.06 -5.09
N VAL A 38 -7.57 -18.24 -6.13
CA VAL A 38 -6.63 -17.12 -6.09
C VAL A 38 -7.40 -15.83 -6.28
N GLU A 39 -7.16 -14.86 -5.41
CA GLU A 39 -7.79 -13.55 -5.45
C GLU A 39 -6.71 -12.46 -5.43
N LEU A 40 -6.96 -11.38 -6.17
CA LEU A 40 -6.13 -10.20 -6.14
C LEU A 40 -6.92 -9.06 -5.50
N SER A 41 -6.27 -8.32 -4.63
CA SER A 41 -6.82 -7.10 -4.04
C SER A 41 -5.76 -6.02 -3.90
N LEU A 42 -6.20 -4.79 -3.77
CA LEU A 42 -5.33 -3.67 -3.50
C LEU A 42 -5.25 -3.45 -2.00
N GLY A 43 -4.04 -3.53 -1.47
CA GLY A 43 -3.72 -3.39 -0.07
C GLY A 43 -2.75 -2.25 0.21
N GLY A 44 -2.10 -2.38 1.35
CA GLY A 44 -1.19 -1.39 1.91
C GLY A 44 -1.88 -0.47 2.92
N VAL A 45 -1.29 -0.37 4.11
CA VAL A 45 -1.88 0.42 5.20
C VAL A 45 -2.05 1.88 4.81
N GLY A 46 -1.07 2.47 4.11
CA GLY A 46 -1.16 3.85 3.63
C GLY A 46 -2.34 4.04 2.68
N ARG A 47 -2.47 3.16 1.68
CA ARG A 47 -3.59 3.21 0.73
C ARG A 47 -4.95 3.02 1.42
N ASN A 48 -5.04 2.10 2.37
CA ASN A 48 -6.29 1.83 3.07
C ASN A 48 -6.72 3.01 3.97
N ILE A 49 -5.77 3.69 4.60
CA ILE A 49 -6.05 4.93 5.34
C ILE A 49 -6.52 6.03 4.39
N ALA A 50 -5.83 6.24 3.26
CA ALA A 50 -6.22 7.23 2.25
C ALA A 50 -7.63 6.94 1.71
N HIS A 51 -7.96 5.68 1.45
CA HIS A 51 -9.31 5.26 1.04
C HIS A 51 -10.37 5.62 2.07
N ASN A 52 -10.15 5.29 3.33
CA ASN A 52 -11.10 5.63 4.40
C ASN A 52 -11.27 7.14 4.55
N MET A 53 -10.21 7.93 4.42
CA MET A 53 -10.31 9.40 4.40
C MET A 53 -11.17 9.89 3.23
N ARG A 54 -11.01 9.31 2.05
CA ARG A 54 -11.85 9.65 0.89
C ARG A 54 -13.32 9.29 1.11
N LEU A 55 -13.61 8.15 1.72
CA LEU A 55 -14.97 7.77 2.10
C LEU A 55 -15.61 8.76 3.10
N LEU A 56 -14.81 9.39 3.95
CA LEU A 56 -15.23 10.45 4.88
C LEU A 56 -15.31 11.83 4.20
N GLY A 57 -15.07 11.92 2.89
CA GLY A 57 -15.14 13.17 2.13
C GLY A 57 -13.90 14.07 2.26
N VAL A 58 -12.79 13.58 2.85
CA VAL A 58 -11.57 14.36 3.01
C VAL A 58 -10.74 14.28 1.71
N PRO A 59 -10.39 15.41 1.06
CA PRO A 59 -9.41 15.42 -0.02
C PRO A 59 -8.09 14.83 0.47
N THR A 60 -7.53 13.86 -0.26
CA THR A 60 -6.41 13.08 0.27
C THR A 60 -5.34 12.83 -0.79
N TYR A 61 -4.10 13.18 -0.47
CA TYR A 61 -2.90 12.81 -1.20
C TYR A 61 -2.26 11.57 -0.57
N LEU A 62 -1.76 10.67 -1.41
CA LEU A 62 -0.99 9.52 -0.94
C LEU A 62 0.45 9.62 -1.44
N LEU A 63 1.37 9.88 -0.52
CA LEU A 63 2.81 9.82 -0.75
C LEU A 63 3.26 8.37 -0.59
N THR A 64 3.48 7.72 -1.71
CA THR A 64 3.84 6.31 -1.82
C THR A 64 4.84 6.10 -2.96
N ALA A 65 5.34 4.88 -3.15
CA ALA A 65 6.18 4.52 -4.28
C ALA A 65 5.49 3.46 -5.14
N VAL A 66 5.55 3.67 -6.47
CA VAL A 66 5.04 2.73 -7.47
C VAL A 66 6.10 2.47 -8.53
N GLY A 67 6.12 1.26 -9.05
CA GLY A 67 7.07 0.84 -10.08
C GLY A 67 6.70 1.27 -11.48
N GLY A 68 7.43 0.75 -12.48
CA GLY A 68 7.12 0.88 -13.91
C GLY A 68 6.39 -0.34 -14.48
N ASP A 69 5.71 -1.11 -13.65
CA ASP A 69 5.07 -2.37 -14.02
C ASP A 69 3.54 -2.25 -14.15
N SER A 70 2.89 -3.31 -14.62
CA SER A 70 1.43 -3.35 -14.76
C SER A 70 0.68 -3.23 -13.44
N ARG A 71 1.31 -3.54 -12.31
CA ARG A 71 0.73 -3.37 -10.98
C ARG A 71 0.59 -1.90 -10.62
N ALA A 72 1.55 -1.07 -11.04
CA ALA A 72 1.46 0.38 -10.88
C ALA A 72 0.19 0.94 -11.53
N SER A 73 -0.13 0.49 -12.76
CA SER A 73 -1.36 0.92 -13.46
C SER A 73 -2.63 0.52 -12.71
N GLN A 74 -2.67 -0.66 -12.10
CA GLN A 74 -3.81 -1.11 -11.28
C GLN A 74 -3.98 -0.23 -10.02
N VAL A 75 -2.87 0.12 -9.37
CA VAL A 75 -2.86 1.03 -8.22
C VAL A 75 -3.39 2.40 -8.63
N GLU A 76 -2.90 2.95 -9.75
CA GLU A 76 -3.29 4.26 -10.25
C GLU A 76 -4.78 4.34 -10.61
N GLU A 77 -5.28 3.33 -11.31
CA GLU A 77 -6.68 3.23 -11.68
C GLU A 77 -7.58 3.19 -10.44
N SER A 78 -7.27 2.32 -9.48
CA SER A 78 -8.03 2.23 -8.23
C SER A 78 -7.97 3.52 -7.40
N CYS A 79 -6.81 4.14 -7.27
CA CYS A 79 -6.69 5.41 -6.54
C CYS A 79 -7.47 6.53 -7.23
N LYS A 80 -7.46 6.57 -8.56
CA LYS A 80 -8.24 7.51 -9.35
C LYS A 80 -9.75 7.32 -9.14
N GLU A 81 -10.24 6.08 -9.16
CA GLU A 81 -11.66 5.77 -8.89
C GLU A 81 -12.10 6.20 -7.50
N LEU A 82 -11.23 6.06 -6.51
CA LEU A 82 -11.46 6.46 -5.13
C LEU A 82 -11.24 7.96 -4.88
N GLY A 83 -10.73 8.69 -5.87
CA GLY A 83 -10.38 10.10 -5.74
C GLY A 83 -9.16 10.36 -4.84
N ILE A 84 -8.28 9.38 -4.66
CA ILE A 84 -7.00 9.53 -3.98
C ILE A 84 -6.00 10.15 -4.97
N ASP A 85 -5.37 11.25 -4.57
CA ASP A 85 -4.41 11.95 -5.41
C ASP A 85 -3.01 11.32 -5.30
N LEU A 86 -2.50 10.80 -6.43
CA LEU A 86 -1.15 10.23 -6.59
C LEU A 86 -0.18 11.14 -7.34
N SER A 87 -0.52 12.42 -7.57
CA SER A 87 0.33 13.33 -8.34
C SER A 87 1.73 13.51 -7.75
N HIS A 88 1.86 13.29 -6.45
CA HIS A 88 3.09 13.37 -5.69
C HIS A 88 3.72 11.99 -5.38
N ALA A 89 3.17 10.90 -5.87
CA ALA A 89 3.73 9.56 -5.65
C ALA A 89 5.11 9.43 -6.35
N LEU A 90 6.04 8.76 -5.69
CA LEU A 90 7.36 8.47 -6.24
C LEU A 90 7.25 7.37 -7.32
N ARG A 91 7.66 7.71 -8.53
CA ARG A 91 7.71 6.77 -9.65
C ARG A 91 9.12 6.22 -9.80
N VAL A 92 9.23 4.89 -9.76
CA VAL A 92 10.50 4.18 -9.92
C VAL A 92 10.43 3.33 -11.20
N PRO A 93 10.88 3.84 -12.36
CA PRO A 93 10.63 3.20 -13.66
C PRO A 93 11.11 1.75 -13.73
N ASP A 94 12.27 1.46 -13.15
CA ASP A 94 12.85 0.10 -13.14
C ASP A 94 12.48 -0.68 -11.86
N GLY A 95 11.61 -0.12 -11.02
CA GLY A 95 11.14 -0.74 -9.78
C GLY A 95 9.94 -1.66 -10.00
N ARG A 96 9.72 -2.56 -9.03
CA ARG A 96 8.51 -3.37 -8.95
C ARG A 96 7.58 -2.78 -7.91
N THR A 97 6.30 -2.61 -8.27
CA THR A 97 5.27 -2.20 -7.31
C THR A 97 5.11 -3.26 -6.22
N SER A 98 5.03 -2.82 -4.98
CA SER A 98 4.92 -3.72 -3.83
C SER A 98 3.86 -4.78 -4.01
N THR A 99 4.21 -6.01 -3.63
CA THR A 99 3.32 -7.16 -3.76
C THR A 99 3.43 -8.03 -2.50
N TYR A 100 2.29 -8.44 -1.99
CA TYR A 100 2.19 -9.38 -0.88
C TYR A 100 1.48 -10.63 -1.37
N VAL A 101 2.15 -11.76 -1.30
CA VAL A 101 1.60 -13.07 -1.70
C VAL A 101 1.44 -13.92 -0.46
N PHE A 102 0.27 -14.47 -0.24
CA PHE A 102 0.07 -15.40 0.86
C PHE A 102 -0.73 -16.62 0.42
N VAL A 103 -0.49 -17.72 1.11
CA VAL A 103 -1.20 -18.98 0.93
C VAL A 103 -1.87 -19.33 2.25
N GLY A 104 -3.19 -19.47 2.20
CA GLY A 104 -4.02 -19.97 3.29
C GLY A 104 -4.40 -21.42 3.07
N ASP A 105 -4.58 -22.14 4.15
CA ASP A 105 -5.11 -23.49 4.11
C ASP A 105 -6.65 -23.51 4.09
N SER A 106 -7.24 -24.71 4.17
CA SER A 106 -8.70 -24.90 4.17
C SER A 106 -9.41 -24.37 5.41
N ASP A 107 -8.67 -24.10 6.50
CA ASP A 107 -9.20 -23.59 7.75
C ASP A 107 -9.18 -22.06 7.79
N GLY A 108 -8.58 -21.44 6.76
CA GLY A 108 -8.47 -20.00 6.60
C GLY A 108 -7.21 -19.40 7.24
N ASP A 109 -6.38 -20.22 7.85
CA ASP A 109 -5.12 -19.78 8.44
C ASP A 109 -4.05 -19.57 7.36
N MET A 110 -3.24 -18.53 7.54
CA MET A 110 -2.12 -18.24 6.64
C MET A 110 -0.97 -19.21 6.92
N ALA A 111 -0.67 -20.07 5.94
CA ALA A 111 0.41 -21.03 6.03
C ALA A 111 1.78 -20.42 5.70
N VAL A 112 1.84 -19.51 4.72
CA VAL A 112 3.07 -18.84 4.28
C VAL A 112 2.75 -17.56 3.54
N ALA A 113 3.64 -16.58 3.66
CA ALA A 113 3.55 -15.36 2.86
C ALA A 113 4.94 -14.90 2.39
N VAL A 114 4.96 -14.13 1.30
CA VAL A 114 6.14 -13.45 0.77
C VAL A 114 5.79 -12.00 0.50
N ALA A 115 6.57 -11.09 1.06
CA ALA A 115 6.41 -9.65 0.90
C ALA A 115 7.52 -9.09 0.00
N ASP A 116 7.19 -8.59 -1.18
CA ASP A 116 8.09 -7.81 -2.03
C ASP A 116 7.76 -6.32 -1.84
N MET A 117 8.43 -5.70 -0.88
CA MET A 117 8.19 -4.31 -0.46
C MET A 117 9.43 -3.42 -0.66
N GLU A 118 10.43 -3.88 -1.38
CA GLU A 118 11.72 -3.19 -1.57
C GLU A 118 11.57 -1.75 -2.08
N ILE A 119 10.59 -1.51 -2.95
CA ILE A 119 10.34 -0.18 -3.52
C ILE A 119 10.05 0.87 -2.44
N CYS A 120 9.54 0.46 -1.31
CA CYS A 120 9.21 1.36 -0.20
C CYS A 120 10.46 1.98 0.45
N GLU A 121 11.63 1.36 0.31
CA GLU A 121 12.90 1.93 0.76
C GLU A 121 13.30 3.19 -0.04
N LYS A 122 12.68 3.40 -1.20
CA LYS A 122 12.84 4.62 -1.99
C LYS A 122 12.12 5.84 -1.41
N LEU A 123 11.21 5.64 -0.45
CA LEU A 123 10.55 6.71 0.30
C LEU A 123 11.51 7.26 1.37
N THR A 124 12.57 7.90 0.91
CA THR A 124 13.66 8.42 1.74
C THR A 124 13.29 9.75 2.41
N PRO A 125 14.04 10.20 3.44
CA PRO A 125 13.88 11.54 3.99
C PRO A 125 13.99 12.65 2.95
N ASP A 126 14.87 12.50 1.95
CA ASP A 126 15.04 13.48 0.86
C ASP A 126 13.80 13.56 -0.03
N TYR A 127 13.16 12.41 -0.31
CA TYR A 127 11.88 12.42 -1.03
C TYR A 127 10.82 13.20 -0.23
N PHE A 128 10.65 12.94 1.06
CA PHE A 128 9.68 13.68 1.87
C PHE A 128 10.05 15.16 2.02
N ALA A 129 11.32 15.48 2.11
CA ALA A 129 11.77 16.89 2.13
C ALA A 129 11.42 17.61 0.82
N SER A 130 11.45 16.93 -0.33
CA SER A 130 11.02 17.48 -1.62
C SER A 130 9.51 17.76 -1.68
N GLN A 131 8.70 17.15 -0.79
CA GLN A 131 7.25 17.35 -0.69
C GLN A 131 6.85 18.35 0.41
N LYS A 132 7.82 19.13 0.91
CA LYS A 132 7.63 20.03 2.05
C LYS A 132 6.43 20.98 1.89
N GLU A 133 6.23 21.58 0.74
CA GLU A 133 5.13 22.51 0.49
C GLU A 133 3.76 21.82 0.64
N LEU A 134 3.62 20.61 0.11
CA LEU A 134 2.42 19.79 0.25
C LEU A 134 2.18 19.39 1.71
N LEU A 135 3.24 19.01 2.42
CA LEU A 135 3.14 18.58 3.82
C LEU A 135 2.81 19.75 4.75
N ASP A 136 3.43 20.92 4.55
CA ASP A 136 3.18 22.11 5.35
C ASP A 136 1.76 22.68 5.14
N GLY A 137 1.19 22.50 3.95
CA GLY A 137 -0.16 22.98 3.62
C GLY A 137 -1.27 22.01 4.06
N ALA A 138 -0.94 20.82 4.52
CA ALA A 138 -1.91 19.80 4.90
C ALA A 138 -2.58 20.13 6.24
N ALA A 139 -3.90 19.88 6.32
CA ALA A 139 -4.63 19.96 7.59
C ALA A 139 -4.29 18.78 8.53
N ALA A 140 -3.88 17.65 7.95
CA ALA A 140 -3.42 16.48 8.69
C ALA A 140 -2.40 15.70 7.86
N VAL A 141 -1.38 15.17 8.54
CA VAL A 141 -0.40 14.25 7.96
C VAL A 141 -0.43 12.95 8.76
N VAL A 142 -0.61 11.84 8.05
CA VAL A 142 -0.56 10.49 8.63
C VAL A 142 0.66 9.77 8.07
N ALA A 143 1.59 9.41 8.93
CA ALA A 143 2.76 8.63 8.55
C ALA A 143 2.61 7.19 9.05
N VAL A 144 2.79 6.24 8.12
CA VAL A 144 2.77 4.81 8.42
C VAL A 144 4.18 4.29 8.37
N SER A 145 4.66 3.75 9.50
CA SER A 145 5.95 3.08 9.54
C SER A 145 5.83 1.65 8.98
N TYR A 146 6.86 1.21 8.25
CA TYR A 146 6.97 -0.19 7.83
C TYR A 146 7.31 -1.06 9.04
N THR A 147 6.30 -1.62 9.66
CA THR A 147 6.47 -2.49 10.83
C THR A 147 7.06 -3.86 10.50
N HIS A 148 7.01 -4.30 9.23
CA HIS A 148 7.48 -5.64 8.85
C HIS A 148 9.00 -5.86 8.99
N LEU A 149 9.82 -4.82 8.92
CA LEU A 149 11.27 -4.94 9.17
C LEU A 149 11.64 -4.80 10.64
N ARG A 150 10.74 -4.30 11.51
CA ARG A 150 10.99 -4.10 12.94
C ARG A 150 10.19 -5.03 13.86
N ALA A 151 9.16 -5.70 13.36
CA ALA A 151 8.34 -6.60 14.19
C ALA A 151 9.14 -7.80 14.73
N HIS A 152 10.23 -8.18 14.06
CA HIS A 152 11.13 -9.22 14.56
C HIS A 152 12.09 -8.75 15.66
N GLU A 153 12.23 -7.43 15.88
CA GLU A 153 13.12 -6.92 16.94
C GLU A 153 12.39 -6.70 18.27
N THR A 154 11.06 -6.66 18.29
CA THR A 154 10.29 -6.41 19.52
C THR A 154 9.88 -7.68 20.28
N ASP A 155 9.88 -8.84 19.64
CA ASP A 155 9.55 -10.12 20.29
C ASP A 155 10.69 -10.70 21.16
N GLN A 156 11.85 -10.05 21.20
CA GLN A 156 12.99 -10.51 22.00
C GLN A 156 13.10 -9.85 23.39
N TYR A 157 12.16 -8.97 23.76
CA TYR A 157 12.21 -8.22 25.03
C TYR A 157 10.91 -8.26 25.86
N LEU A 158 10.15 -9.36 25.78
CA LEU A 158 9.07 -9.64 26.74
C LEU A 158 9.28 -11.00 27.39
#